data_835644202349e3feb907d63adb339833
#
_entry.id   835644202349e3feb907d63adb339833
#
_cell.length_a   1.000
_cell.length_b   1.000
_cell.length_c   1.000
_cell.angle_alpha   90.00
_cell.angle_beta   90.00
_cell.angle_gamma   90.00
#
_symmetry.space_group_name_H-M   'P 1'
#
loop_
_entity.id
_entity.type
_entity.pdbx_description
1 polymer ?
#
loop_
_entity_poly.entity_id
_entity_poly.type
_entity_poly.pdbx_seq_one_letter_code
_entity_poly.pdbx_strand_id
1 'polypeptide(L)'
;MPKFNLLNDARMNELSRDIMHADLKMGPEEYVRYAFIVSLAVSAGLTWLFSGIISDVALLPLLFILFVVVLVLLSLRIPKILARNRAFKVEADLPIQLRAISTELAIGIPFESALESAASSGDSTQPIFRSILSDLRNGMSPAEAMVRARTLVDSRMLDKVLSHLTFLYSYGYEGSGLAKLVEEISAEHRARIREFASRSSVMGVLLIALTSVIPALATTYILVGSSFMDLSLSQTDIYLIYIVALPLLTLSLLLLIRMLSPHISKRGAEFLSKDELTKFTIFLSRYGITAPATKFLMYLVLASIALAIIAFIITASPFAFIVLLLPLLVYGVFLYLDDLRVSSMEEYMPDALFYAASLHNFGMEKVISEISRSNYGELAKEFRRADRQINGGFSVRVALQSIIDRNRSPIIERGISLLIKIHEVGASLERALKNTAEDIHDIFLLLREREAVLSMQKYNLLLACILVPAIFGAVLALVSSLDLSYIESLLATTSSRDLLPAVEFSITIYLFEFSVLASLFLADYSGSWKRFAVYLVFILPIIFAIFYIVRGIL
;
A
#
# COMPACT_ATOMS: atom_id res chain seq x y z
N MET A 1 -24.54 32.96 9.91
CA MET A 1 -23.27 32.88 9.20
C MET A 1 -23.53 32.93 7.71
N PRO A 2 -22.83 33.70 6.89
CA PRO A 2 -23.12 33.82 5.47
C PRO A 2 -22.95 32.46 4.80
N LYS A 3 -23.97 32.02 4.03
CA LYS A 3 -23.89 30.83 3.18
C LYS A 3 -22.85 31.12 2.09
N PHE A 4 -21.72 30.45 2.15
CA PHE A 4 -20.70 30.50 1.11
C PHE A 4 -21.21 29.69 -0.10
N ASN A 5 -22.04 30.29 -0.95
CA ASN A 5 -22.48 29.69 -2.21
C ASN A 5 -21.40 29.83 -3.29
N LEU A 6 -20.24 29.19 -3.08
CA LEU A 6 -19.17 29.12 -4.09
C LEU A 6 -19.47 28.11 -5.22
N LEU A 7 -20.41 27.20 -5.01
CA LEU A 7 -20.77 26.14 -5.95
C LEU A 7 -22.25 26.20 -6.25
N ASN A 8 -22.62 25.92 -7.51
CA ASN A 8 -24.02 25.76 -7.95
C ASN A 8 -24.62 24.51 -7.27
N ASP A 9 -25.92 24.52 -6.96
CA ASP A 9 -26.65 23.44 -6.27
C ASP A 9 -26.41 22.06 -6.89
N ALA A 10 -26.29 21.98 -8.23
CA ALA A 10 -25.97 20.75 -8.93
C ALA A 10 -24.58 20.17 -8.54
N ARG A 11 -23.56 21.03 -8.43
CA ARG A 11 -22.21 20.63 -8.02
C ARG A 11 -22.13 20.31 -6.53
N MET A 12 -22.91 20.97 -5.70
CA MET A 12 -23.01 20.68 -4.28
C MET A 12 -23.63 19.29 -4.04
N ASN A 13 -24.65 18.93 -4.82
CA ASN A 13 -25.27 17.61 -4.77
C ASN A 13 -24.33 16.49 -5.29
N GLU A 14 -23.52 16.76 -6.33
CA GLU A 14 -22.48 15.84 -6.80
C GLU A 14 -21.42 15.65 -5.71
N LEU A 15 -20.93 16.72 -5.13
CA LEU A 15 -19.95 16.69 -4.04
C LEU A 15 -20.48 15.94 -2.80
N SER A 16 -21.75 16.14 -2.44
CA SER A 16 -22.41 15.43 -1.34
C SER A 16 -22.42 13.92 -1.56
N ARG A 17 -22.73 13.48 -2.79
CA ARG A 17 -22.67 12.06 -3.19
C ARG A 17 -21.24 11.53 -3.11
N ASP A 18 -20.26 12.25 -3.65
CA ASP A 18 -18.86 11.85 -3.64
C ASP A 18 -18.34 11.74 -2.20
N ILE A 19 -18.70 12.65 -1.31
CA ILE A 19 -18.36 12.61 0.13
C ILE A 19 -18.95 11.38 0.82
N MET A 20 -20.22 11.07 0.54
CA MET A 20 -20.90 9.90 1.07
C MET A 20 -20.24 8.60 0.56
N HIS A 21 -19.98 8.50 -0.73
CA HIS A 21 -19.30 7.35 -1.33
C HIS A 21 -17.85 7.21 -0.85
N ALA A 22 -17.19 8.32 -0.51
CA ALA A 22 -15.84 8.32 0.09
C ALA A 22 -15.83 7.95 1.57
N ASP A 23 -17.00 7.84 2.23
CA ASP A 23 -17.14 7.60 3.68
C ASP A 23 -16.49 8.69 4.54
N LEU A 24 -16.53 9.92 4.08
CA LEU A 24 -16.03 11.07 4.84
C LEU A 24 -17.11 11.53 5.84
N LYS A 25 -16.75 11.57 7.11
CA LYS A 25 -17.64 11.95 8.22
C LYS A 25 -17.79 13.47 8.34
N MET A 26 -18.04 14.17 7.23
CA MET A 26 -18.25 15.62 7.21
C MET A 26 -19.26 16.01 6.14
N GLY A 27 -19.95 17.11 6.39
CA GLY A 27 -20.92 17.64 5.43
C GLY A 27 -20.24 18.33 4.22
N PRO A 28 -20.93 18.47 3.08
CA PRO A 28 -20.37 19.10 1.89
C PRO A 28 -19.98 20.57 2.12
N GLU A 29 -20.75 21.31 2.89
CA GLU A 29 -20.43 22.72 3.24
C GLU A 29 -19.18 22.83 4.14
N GLU A 30 -19.05 21.90 5.10
CA GLU A 30 -17.87 21.82 5.96
C GLU A 30 -16.62 21.47 5.16
N TYR A 31 -16.74 20.50 4.25
CA TYR A 31 -15.63 20.11 3.40
C TYR A 31 -15.13 21.27 2.53
N VAL A 32 -16.03 21.99 1.85
CA VAL A 32 -15.66 23.15 1.02
C VAL A 32 -14.96 24.24 1.84
N ARG A 33 -15.43 24.50 3.06
CA ARG A 33 -14.82 25.47 3.96
C ARG A 33 -13.40 25.05 4.37
N TYR A 34 -13.20 23.79 4.79
CA TYR A 34 -11.87 23.28 5.13
C TYR A 34 -10.94 23.26 3.92
N ALA A 35 -11.43 22.80 2.77
CA ALA A 35 -10.68 22.79 1.53
C ALA A 35 -10.19 24.20 1.15
N PHE A 36 -11.06 25.21 1.29
CA PHE A 36 -10.70 26.60 1.02
C PHE A 36 -9.65 27.14 2.01
N ILE A 37 -9.83 26.91 3.31
CA ILE A 37 -8.88 27.36 4.35
C ILE A 37 -7.50 26.71 4.15
N VAL A 38 -7.47 25.40 3.92
CA VAL A 38 -6.22 24.66 3.69
C VAL A 38 -5.54 25.13 2.39
N SER A 39 -6.32 25.31 1.31
CA SER A 39 -5.77 25.82 0.05
C SER A 39 -5.20 27.23 0.19
N LEU A 40 -5.82 28.08 0.99
CA LEU A 40 -5.33 29.45 1.26
C LEU A 40 -4.04 29.43 2.10
N ALA A 41 -3.97 28.58 3.13
CA ALA A 41 -2.78 28.45 3.96
C ALA A 41 -1.59 27.88 3.16
N VAL A 42 -1.83 26.82 2.35
CA VAL A 42 -0.79 26.21 1.52
C VAL A 42 -0.33 27.17 0.43
N SER A 43 -1.25 27.90 -0.23
CA SER A 43 -0.88 28.88 -1.26
C SER A 43 -0.08 30.04 -0.68
N ALA A 44 -0.38 30.50 0.55
CA ALA A 44 0.41 31.52 1.23
C ALA A 44 1.85 31.02 1.51
N GLY A 45 1.98 29.77 1.98
CA GLY A 45 3.27 29.13 2.19
C GLY A 45 4.07 28.98 0.90
N LEU A 46 3.42 28.52 -0.18
CA LEU A 46 4.07 28.42 -1.49
C LEU A 46 4.47 29.79 -2.03
N THR A 47 3.61 30.79 -1.95
CA THR A 47 3.95 32.14 -2.42
C THR A 47 5.09 32.74 -1.61
N TRP A 48 5.12 32.54 -0.30
CA TRP A 48 6.25 32.95 0.53
C TRP A 48 7.55 32.25 0.12
N LEU A 49 7.49 30.95 -0.17
CA LEU A 49 8.62 30.17 -0.65
C LEU A 49 9.15 30.70 -1.99
N PHE A 50 8.23 31.04 -2.93
CA PHE A 50 8.61 31.60 -4.25
C PHE A 50 8.97 33.08 -4.21
N SER A 51 8.68 33.81 -3.11
CA SER A 51 9.07 35.22 -2.98
C SER A 51 10.58 35.44 -2.94
N GLY A 52 11.36 34.41 -2.58
CA GLY A 52 12.82 34.43 -2.64
C GLY A 52 13.40 34.32 -4.06
N ILE A 53 12.61 33.82 -5.02
CA ILE A 53 13.04 33.59 -6.42
C ILE A 53 12.59 34.73 -7.33
N ILE A 54 11.39 35.25 -7.10
CA ILE A 54 10.76 36.25 -7.95
C ILE A 54 11.14 37.63 -7.47
N SER A 55 12.04 38.28 -8.21
CA SER A 55 12.49 39.66 -7.92
C SER A 55 11.39 40.69 -8.16
N ASP A 56 10.39 40.39 -8.99
CA ASP A 56 9.29 41.31 -9.27
C ASP A 56 8.13 41.08 -8.29
N VAL A 57 8.06 41.93 -7.25
CA VAL A 57 7.04 41.91 -6.19
C VAL A 57 5.62 42.01 -6.75
N ALA A 58 5.43 42.59 -7.95
CA ALA A 58 4.11 42.72 -8.57
C ALA A 58 3.52 41.36 -9.06
N LEU A 59 4.36 40.36 -9.30
CA LEU A 59 3.92 39.02 -9.71
C LEU A 59 3.45 38.13 -8.55
N LEU A 60 3.88 38.42 -7.32
CA LEU A 60 3.54 37.59 -6.14
C LEU A 60 2.03 37.48 -5.88
N PRO A 61 1.21 38.55 -5.94
CA PRO A 61 -0.22 38.45 -5.76
C PRO A 61 -0.91 37.61 -6.85
N LEU A 62 -0.44 37.71 -8.08
CA LEU A 62 -0.97 36.95 -9.21
C LEU A 62 -0.67 35.45 -9.02
N LEU A 63 0.53 35.14 -8.59
CA LEU A 63 0.97 33.77 -8.30
C LEU A 63 0.21 33.17 -7.11
N PHE A 64 -0.04 33.97 -6.07
CA PHE A 64 -0.88 33.59 -4.94
C PHE A 64 -2.30 33.22 -5.38
N ILE A 65 -2.94 34.09 -6.18
CA ILE A 65 -4.29 33.82 -6.71
C ILE A 65 -4.31 32.55 -7.57
N LEU A 66 -3.30 32.38 -8.42
CA LEU A 66 -3.15 31.17 -9.24
C LEU A 66 -3.06 29.91 -8.36
N PHE A 67 -2.22 29.91 -7.33
CA PHE A 67 -2.10 28.77 -6.42
C PHE A 67 -3.40 28.50 -5.66
N VAL A 68 -4.08 29.54 -5.16
CA VAL A 68 -5.38 29.37 -4.49
C VAL A 68 -6.38 28.70 -5.43
N VAL A 69 -6.52 29.19 -6.67
CA VAL A 69 -7.47 28.64 -7.64
C VAL A 69 -7.12 27.18 -7.96
N VAL A 70 -5.86 26.88 -8.25
CA VAL A 70 -5.42 25.51 -8.58
C VAL A 70 -5.64 24.55 -7.40
N LEU A 71 -5.26 24.95 -6.18
CA LEU A 71 -5.39 24.11 -5.00
C LEU A 71 -6.87 23.89 -4.61
N VAL A 72 -7.73 24.91 -4.75
CA VAL A 72 -9.17 24.75 -4.52
C VAL A 72 -9.77 23.78 -5.55
N LEU A 73 -9.44 23.92 -6.84
CA LEU A 73 -9.93 22.99 -7.87
C LEU A 73 -9.44 21.56 -7.65
N LEU A 74 -8.20 21.39 -7.22
CA LEU A 74 -7.66 20.07 -6.86
C LEU A 74 -8.35 19.49 -5.63
N SER A 75 -8.52 20.27 -4.56
CA SER A 75 -9.15 19.82 -3.32
C SER A 75 -10.61 19.39 -3.53
N LEU A 76 -11.36 20.07 -4.40
CA LEU A 76 -12.72 19.69 -4.76
C LEU A 76 -12.81 18.36 -5.54
N ARG A 77 -11.70 17.89 -6.13
CA ARG A 77 -11.61 16.58 -6.80
C ARG A 77 -11.26 15.43 -5.87
N ILE A 78 -10.72 15.72 -4.68
CA ILE A 78 -10.29 14.68 -3.73
C ILE A 78 -11.41 13.72 -3.32
N PRO A 79 -12.65 14.17 -2.96
CA PRO A 79 -13.74 13.25 -2.59
C PRO A 79 -14.09 12.27 -3.70
N LYS A 80 -14.16 12.74 -4.95
CA LYS A 80 -14.41 11.89 -6.12
C LYS A 80 -13.34 10.83 -6.31
N ILE A 81 -12.07 11.20 -6.10
CA ILE A 81 -10.94 10.28 -6.19
C ILE A 81 -11.01 9.23 -5.06
N LEU A 82 -11.32 9.67 -3.84
CA LEU A 82 -11.47 8.77 -2.69
C LEU A 82 -12.65 7.81 -2.86
N ALA A 83 -13.82 8.31 -3.34
CA ALA A 83 -14.98 7.51 -3.66
C ALA A 83 -14.66 6.44 -4.71
N ARG A 84 -13.98 6.83 -5.79
CA ARG A 84 -13.53 5.90 -6.83
C ARG A 84 -12.54 4.87 -6.30
N ASN A 85 -11.61 5.27 -5.46
CA ASN A 85 -10.66 4.35 -4.82
C ASN A 85 -11.37 3.36 -3.90
N ARG A 86 -12.40 3.79 -3.16
CA ARG A 86 -13.23 2.90 -2.33
C ARG A 86 -14.00 1.90 -3.20
N ALA A 87 -14.61 2.36 -4.30
CA ALA A 87 -15.28 1.48 -5.26
C ALA A 87 -14.32 0.43 -5.83
N PHE A 88 -13.11 0.82 -6.25
CA PHE A 88 -12.10 -0.14 -6.72
C PHE A 88 -11.69 -1.17 -5.66
N LYS A 89 -11.56 -0.77 -4.38
CA LYS A 89 -11.25 -1.71 -3.30
C LYS A 89 -12.37 -2.73 -3.13
N VAL A 90 -13.62 -2.26 -3.11
CA VAL A 90 -14.79 -3.14 -3.01
C VAL A 90 -14.85 -4.10 -4.20
N GLU A 91 -14.73 -3.59 -5.42
CA GLU A 91 -14.71 -4.42 -6.64
C GLU A 91 -13.58 -5.45 -6.65
N ALA A 92 -12.45 -5.13 -6.03
CA ALA A 92 -11.31 -6.02 -5.92
C ALA A 92 -11.54 -7.20 -4.96
N ASP A 93 -12.26 -6.95 -3.86
CA ASP A 93 -12.54 -7.99 -2.83
C ASP A 93 -13.84 -8.75 -3.14
N LEU A 94 -14.72 -8.17 -3.97
CA LEU A 94 -16.05 -8.70 -4.27
C LEU A 94 -16.05 -10.13 -4.86
N PRO A 95 -15.19 -10.50 -5.86
CA PRO A 95 -15.12 -11.86 -6.38
C PRO A 95 -14.81 -12.88 -5.29
N ILE A 96 -13.90 -12.50 -4.38
CA ILE A 96 -13.45 -13.35 -3.28
C ILE A 96 -14.59 -13.59 -2.29
N GLN A 97 -15.33 -12.53 -1.92
CA GLN A 97 -16.45 -12.63 -0.99
C GLN A 97 -17.64 -13.37 -1.59
N LEU A 98 -17.96 -13.08 -2.85
CA LEU A 98 -19.05 -13.74 -3.53
C LEU A 98 -18.81 -15.25 -3.66
N ARG A 99 -17.56 -15.66 -3.91
CA ARG A 99 -17.15 -17.05 -3.95
C ARG A 99 -17.34 -17.72 -2.57
N ALA A 100 -16.96 -17.05 -1.49
CA ALA A 100 -17.18 -17.57 -0.13
C ALA A 100 -18.67 -17.77 0.17
N ILE A 101 -19.51 -16.76 -0.15
CA ILE A 101 -20.96 -16.87 0.01
C ILE A 101 -21.50 -18.05 -0.84
N SER A 102 -21.05 -18.18 -2.10
CA SER A 102 -21.45 -19.28 -2.99
C SER A 102 -21.13 -20.65 -2.39
N THR A 103 -19.90 -20.81 -1.88
CA THR A 103 -19.46 -22.07 -1.26
C THR A 103 -20.25 -22.39 0.01
N GLU A 104 -20.47 -21.39 0.88
CA GLU A 104 -21.24 -21.58 2.10
C GLU A 104 -22.70 -21.99 1.82
N LEU A 105 -23.33 -21.35 0.84
CA LEU A 105 -24.67 -21.74 0.38
C LEU A 105 -24.70 -23.13 -0.26
N ALA A 106 -23.67 -23.51 -1.02
CA ALA A 106 -23.57 -24.83 -1.66
C ALA A 106 -23.45 -25.98 -0.65
N ILE A 107 -22.89 -25.72 0.54
CA ILE A 107 -22.82 -26.71 1.64
C ILE A 107 -24.03 -26.66 2.57
N GLY A 108 -25.04 -25.83 2.24
CA GLY A 108 -26.31 -25.77 2.98
C GLY A 108 -26.31 -24.81 4.16
N ILE A 109 -25.33 -23.90 4.26
CA ILE A 109 -25.37 -22.84 5.27
C ILE A 109 -26.46 -21.83 4.91
N PRO A 110 -27.31 -21.40 5.86
CA PRO A 110 -28.35 -20.41 5.63
C PRO A 110 -27.79 -19.08 5.08
N PHE A 111 -28.56 -18.43 4.21
CA PHE A 111 -28.15 -17.19 3.53
C PHE A 111 -27.70 -16.08 4.51
N GLU A 112 -28.42 -15.91 5.62
CA GLU A 112 -28.06 -14.91 6.64
C GLU A 112 -26.72 -15.20 7.31
N SER A 113 -26.44 -16.49 7.59
CA SER A 113 -25.16 -16.91 8.16
C SER A 113 -24.00 -16.73 7.19
N ALA A 114 -24.23 -16.93 5.88
CA ALA A 114 -23.25 -16.65 4.84
C ALA A 114 -22.97 -15.12 4.72
N LEU A 115 -24.01 -14.28 4.83
CA LEU A 115 -23.83 -12.83 4.89
C LEU A 115 -23.11 -12.39 6.17
N GLU A 116 -23.36 -13.04 7.33
CA GLU A 116 -22.65 -12.76 8.58
C GLU A 116 -21.15 -13.09 8.47
N SER A 117 -20.82 -14.16 7.79
CA SER A 117 -19.45 -14.50 7.44
C SER A 117 -18.77 -13.42 6.62
N ALA A 118 -19.45 -12.92 5.55
CA ALA A 118 -18.97 -11.83 4.74
C ALA A 118 -18.84 -10.51 5.53
N ALA A 119 -19.80 -10.23 6.44
CA ALA A 119 -19.77 -9.05 7.32
C ALA A 119 -18.65 -9.08 8.37
N SER A 120 -18.04 -10.24 8.62
CA SER A 120 -16.93 -10.42 9.56
C SER A 120 -15.55 -10.52 8.88
N SER A 121 -15.49 -10.56 7.55
CA SER A 121 -14.27 -10.84 6.77
C SER A 121 -13.12 -9.85 6.96
N GLY A 122 -13.41 -8.61 7.40
CA GLY A 122 -12.40 -7.57 7.63
C GLY A 122 -11.79 -6.95 6.37
N ASP A 123 -12.43 -7.12 5.22
CA ASP A 123 -12.05 -6.56 3.93
C ASP A 123 -12.87 -5.31 3.55
N SER A 124 -12.68 -4.80 2.32
CA SER A 124 -13.36 -3.57 1.84
C SER A 124 -14.87 -3.75 1.65
N THR A 125 -15.37 -4.98 1.54
CA THR A 125 -16.79 -5.31 1.39
C THR A 125 -17.51 -5.42 2.72
N GLN A 126 -16.77 -5.61 3.82
CA GLN A 126 -17.31 -5.78 5.18
C GLN A 126 -18.36 -4.71 5.56
N PRO A 127 -18.12 -3.39 5.36
CA PRO A 127 -19.10 -2.37 5.75
C PRO A 127 -20.42 -2.52 5.02
N ILE A 128 -20.39 -2.99 3.76
CA ILE A 128 -21.56 -3.20 2.92
C ILE A 128 -22.39 -4.36 3.44
N PHE A 129 -21.78 -5.53 3.64
CA PHE A 129 -22.48 -6.72 4.16
C PHE A 129 -22.94 -6.52 5.60
N ARG A 130 -22.18 -5.78 6.41
CA ARG A 130 -22.61 -5.40 7.77
C ARG A 130 -23.83 -4.49 7.78
N SER A 131 -23.91 -3.52 6.83
CA SER A 131 -25.09 -2.67 6.68
C SER A 131 -26.30 -3.49 6.30
N ILE A 132 -26.18 -4.39 5.30
CA ILE A 132 -27.27 -5.29 4.90
C ILE A 132 -27.77 -6.13 6.08
N LEU A 133 -26.85 -6.75 6.81
CA LEU A 133 -27.19 -7.58 7.96
C LEU A 133 -27.87 -6.78 9.10
N SER A 134 -27.42 -5.54 9.33
CA SER A 134 -28.05 -4.65 10.32
C SER A 134 -29.48 -4.28 9.90
N ASP A 135 -29.68 -3.96 8.62
CA ASP A 135 -31.00 -3.60 8.09
C ASP A 135 -31.97 -4.80 8.14
N LEU A 136 -31.50 -6.02 7.83
CA LEU A 136 -32.27 -7.26 7.99
C LEU A 136 -32.66 -7.51 9.46
N ARG A 137 -31.72 -7.35 10.40
CA ARG A 137 -31.99 -7.51 11.83
C ARG A 137 -32.97 -6.47 12.38
N ASN A 138 -33.04 -5.29 11.75
CA ASN A 138 -33.99 -4.23 12.07
C ASN A 138 -35.39 -4.45 11.41
N GLY A 139 -35.61 -5.59 10.74
CA GLY A 139 -36.88 -5.95 10.13
C GLY A 139 -37.12 -5.38 8.73
N MET A 140 -36.09 -4.82 8.09
CA MET A 140 -36.17 -4.36 6.70
C MET A 140 -36.23 -5.57 5.75
N SER A 141 -36.97 -5.48 4.66
CA SER A 141 -36.98 -6.54 3.66
C SER A 141 -35.61 -6.69 2.99
N PRO A 142 -35.19 -7.91 2.61
CA PRO A 142 -33.89 -8.13 1.97
C PRO A 142 -33.70 -7.33 0.69
N ALA A 143 -34.77 -7.17 -0.09
CA ALA A 143 -34.74 -6.36 -1.29
C ALA A 143 -34.44 -4.88 -0.98
N GLU A 144 -35.07 -4.31 0.02
CA GLU A 144 -34.85 -2.93 0.46
C GLU A 144 -33.44 -2.75 1.06
N ALA A 145 -32.99 -3.69 1.92
CA ALA A 145 -31.67 -3.65 2.50
C ALA A 145 -30.56 -3.67 1.41
N MET A 146 -30.72 -4.48 0.37
CA MET A 146 -29.78 -4.54 -0.74
C MET A 146 -29.84 -3.31 -1.65
N VAL A 147 -31.03 -2.74 -1.88
CA VAL A 147 -31.17 -1.46 -2.62
C VAL A 147 -30.47 -0.34 -1.86
N ARG A 148 -30.63 -0.28 -0.52
CA ARG A 148 -29.94 0.70 0.32
C ARG A 148 -28.43 0.51 0.28
N ALA A 149 -27.94 -0.72 0.31
CA ALA A 149 -26.52 -1.00 0.24
C ALA A 149 -25.84 -0.53 -1.07
N ARG A 150 -26.57 -0.48 -2.19
CA ARG A 150 -26.07 0.07 -3.47
C ARG A 150 -25.67 1.55 -3.37
N THR A 151 -26.35 2.32 -2.49
CA THR A 151 -26.05 3.74 -2.33
C THR A 151 -24.76 4.02 -1.56
N LEU A 152 -24.16 3.01 -0.93
CA LEU A 152 -22.94 3.17 -0.14
C LEU A 152 -21.68 3.31 -0.99
N VAL A 153 -21.67 2.70 -2.19
CA VAL A 153 -20.51 2.68 -3.08
C VAL A 153 -21.00 2.72 -4.53
N ASP A 154 -20.46 3.64 -5.33
CA ASP A 154 -20.78 3.75 -6.76
C ASP A 154 -20.00 2.69 -7.56
N SER A 155 -20.57 1.50 -7.71
CA SER A 155 -19.97 0.39 -8.45
C SER A 155 -21.02 -0.45 -9.18
N ARG A 156 -20.89 -0.52 -10.52
CA ARG A 156 -21.75 -1.36 -11.36
C ARG A 156 -21.61 -2.86 -11.04
N MET A 157 -20.40 -3.28 -10.65
CA MET A 157 -20.14 -4.66 -10.28
C MET A 157 -20.86 -5.03 -8.98
N LEU A 158 -20.83 -4.14 -7.97
CA LEU A 158 -21.58 -4.29 -6.73
C LEU A 158 -23.09 -4.33 -6.99
N ASP A 159 -23.63 -3.43 -7.82
CA ASP A 159 -25.05 -3.41 -8.19
C ASP A 159 -25.50 -4.73 -8.79
N LYS A 160 -24.71 -5.30 -9.68
CA LYS A 160 -24.98 -6.60 -10.30
C LYS A 160 -25.03 -7.72 -9.25
N VAL A 161 -24.03 -7.75 -8.35
CA VAL A 161 -23.97 -8.74 -7.28
C VAL A 161 -25.16 -8.64 -6.33
N LEU A 162 -25.48 -7.43 -5.86
CA LEU A 162 -26.60 -7.22 -4.94
C LEU A 162 -27.95 -7.57 -5.59
N SER A 163 -28.09 -7.33 -6.91
CA SER A 163 -29.30 -7.77 -7.67
C SER A 163 -29.44 -9.29 -7.67
N HIS A 164 -28.34 -10.01 -7.91
CA HIS A 164 -28.36 -11.48 -7.91
C HIS A 164 -28.57 -12.05 -6.50
N LEU A 165 -27.98 -11.45 -5.47
CA LEU A 165 -28.21 -11.86 -4.08
C LEU A 165 -29.68 -11.63 -3.66
N THR A 166 -30.31 -10.53 -4.13
CA THR A 166 -31.75 -10.29 -3.92
C THR A 166 -32.59 -11.41 -4.57
N PHE A 167 -32.25 -11.78 -5.81
CA PHE A 167 -32.93 -12.88 -6.51
C PHE A 167 -32.79 -14.21 -5.79
N LEU A 168 -31.58 -14.54 -5.35
CA LEU A 168 -31.27 -15.77 -4.60
C LEU A 168 -32.07 -15.86 -3.29
N TYR A 169 -32.19 -14.75 -2.57
CA TYR A 169 -32.97 -14.73 -1.35
C TYR A 169 -34.46 -14.95 -1.61
N SER A 170 -34.99 -14.34 -2.69
CA SER A 170 -36.44 -14.37 -3.00
C SER A 170 -36.90 -15.71 -3.59
N TYR A 171 -36.03 -16.38 -4.39
CA TYR A 171 -36.41 -17.58 -5.16
C TYR A 171 -35.68 -18.84 -4.74
N GLY A 172 -34.77 -18.75 -3.79
CA GLY A 172 -33.95 -19.86 -3.31
C GLY A 172 -32.63 -20.04 -4.07
N TYR A 173 -31.73 -20.83 -3.49
CA TYR A 173 -30.41 -21.08 -4.04
C TYR A 173 -30.46 -22.12 -5.18
N GLU A 174 -30.28 -21.68 -6.41
CA GLU A 174 -29.89 -22.53 -7.52
C GLU A 174 -28.37 -22.44 -7.71
N GLY A 175 -27.65 -23.50 -7.32
CA GLY A 175 -26.17 -23.53 -7.25
C GLY A 175 -25.43 -23.07 -8.51
N SER A 176 -26.06 -23.19 -9.69
CA SER A 176 -25.44 -22.83 -10.97
C SER A 176 -25.42 -21.32 -11.25
N GLY A 177 -26.40 -20.55 -10.75
CA GLY A 177 -26.53 -19.11 -11.05
C GLY A 177 -25.48 -18.27 -10.38
N LEU A 178 -25.24 -18.51 -9.07
CA LEU A 178 -24.24 -17.77 -8.32
C LEU A 178 -22.81 -18.12 -8.75
N ALA A 179 -22.54 -19.40 -9.03
CA ALA A 179 -21.25 -19.83 -9.53
C ALA A 179 -20.87 -19.15 -10.87
N LYS A 180 -21.82 -19.06 -11.80
CA LYS A 180 -21.62 -18.32 -13.07
C LYS A 180 -21.35 -16.83 -12.85
N LEU A 181 -22.06 -16.21 -11.90
CA LEU A 181 -21.82 -14.80 -11.54
C LEU A 181 -20.42 -14.61 -10.98
N VAL A 182 -19.96 -15.48 -10.10
CA VAL A 182 -18.60 -15.47 -9.55
C VAL A 182 -17.58 -15.55 -10.68
N GLU A 183 -17.77 -16.45 -11.64
CA GLU A 183 -16.87 -16.63 -12.76
C GLU A 183 -16.83 -15.40 -13.67
N GLU A 184 -17.99 -14.81 -13.98
CA GLU A 184 -18.10 -13.58 -14.78
C GLU A 184 -17.40 -12.40 -14.11
N ILE A 185 -17.64 -12.16 -12.81
CA ILE A 185 -17.02 -11.08 -12.05
C ILE A 185 -15.51 -11.29 -11.91
N SER A 186 -15.08 -12.54 -11.72
CA SER A 186 -13.65 -12.89 -11.66
C SER A 186 -12.96 -12.63 -13.01
N ALA A 187 -13.63 -12.94 -14.13
CA ALA A 187 -13.12 -12.68 -15.47
C ALA A 187 -13.02 -11.17 -15.75
N GLU A 188 -14.05 -10.40 -15.40
CA GLU A 188 -14.03 -8.93 -15.53
C GLU A 188 -12.91 -8.31 -14.69
N HIS A 189 -12.72 -8.79 -13.46
CA HIS A 189 -11.65 -8.33 -12.59
C HIS A 189 -10.26 -8.63 -13.17
N ARG A 190 -10.03 -9.86 -13.71
CA ARG A 190 -8.80 -10.23 -14.41
C ARG A 190 -8.54 -9.35 -15.64
N ALA A 191 -9.57 -9.04 -16.43
CA ALA A 191 -9.44 -8.15 -17.59
C ALA A 191 -8.95 -6.75 -17.17
N ARG A 192 -9.50 -6.18 -16.10
CA ARG A 192 -9.05 -4.89 -15.54
C ARG A 192 -7.61 -4.92 -15.04
N ILE A 193 -7.18 -6.01 -14.38
CA ILE A 193 -5.80 -6.18 -13.95
C ILE A 193 -4.85 -6.20 -15.16
N ARG A 194 -5.19 -6.91 -16.23
CA ARG A 194 -4.38 -6.96 -17.47
C ARG A 194 -4.31 -5.61 -18.17
N GLU A 195 -5.41 -4.86 -18.24
CA GLU A 195 -5.43 -3.52 -18.77
C GLU A 195 -4.49 -2.58 -17.98
N PHE A 196 -4.54 -2.67 -16.65
CA PHE A 196 -3.60 -1.92 -15.81
C PHE A 196 -2.15 -2.35 -16.06
N ALA A 197 -1.87 -3.65 -16.19
CA ALA A 197 -0.53 -4.15 -16.48
C ALA A 197 0.06 -3.56 -17.76
N SER A 198 -0.75 -3.48 -18.83
CA SER A 198 -0.32 -2.85 -20.10
C SER A 198 0.03 -1.37 -19.93
N ARG A 199 -0.78 -0.61 -19.19
CA ARG A 199 -0.53 0.82 -18.91
C ARG A 199 0.64 1.04 -17.93
N SER A 200 0.89 0.08 -17.07
CA SER A 200 1.92 0.11 -16.03
C SER A 200 3.33 0.26 -16.61
N SER A 201 3.60 -0.34 -17.77
CA SER A 201 4.90 -0.22 -18.46
C SER A 201 5.21 1.22 -18.84
N VAL A 202 4.24 1.92 -19.45
CA VAL A 202 4.39 3.33 -19.83
C VAL A 202 4.61 4.21 -18.62
N MET A 203 3.87 3.97 -17.53
CA MET A 203 4.03 4.72 -16.27
C MET A 203 5.41 4.53 -15.66
N GLY A 204 6.00 3.33 -15.78
CA GLY A 204 7.37 3.07 -15.32
C GLY A 204 8.41 3.87 -16.07
N VAL A 205 8.29 3.97 -17.40
CA VAL A 205 9.19 4.81 -18.22
C VAL A 205 9.03 6.28 -17.86
N LEU A 206 7.81 6.77 -17.70
CA LEU A 206 7.55 8.14 -17.25
C LEU A 206 8.14 8.43 -15.87
N LEU A 207 8.04 7.47 -14.92
CA LEU A 207 8.65 7.59 -13.61
C LEU A 207 10.15 7.82 -13.72
N ILE A 208 10.86 6.98 -14.47
CA ILE A 208 12.31 7.08 -14.65
C ILE A 208 12.66 8.41 -15.34
N ALA A 209 11.95 8.79 -16.39
CA ALA A 209 12.22 10.03 -17.11
C ALA A 209 12.06 11.27 -16.22
N LEU A 210 10.96 11.34 -15.45
CA LEU A 210 10.68 12.49 -14.59
C LEU A 210 11.54 12.54 -13.33
N THR A 211 11.96 11.40 -12.79
CA THR A 211 12.76 11.36 -11.56
C THR A 211 14.27 11.38 -11.79
N SER A 212 14.74 11.04 -12.99
CA SER A 212 16.18 11.03 -13.30
C SER A 212 16.57 11.99 -14.41
N VAL A 213 15.91 11.93 -15.58
CA VAL A 213 16.34 12.72 -16.75
C VAL A 213 16.06 14.20 -16.56
N ILE A 214 14.85 14.58 -16.10
CA ILE A 214 14.50 15.99 -15.89
C ILE A 214 15.39 16.64 -14.82
N PRO A 215 15.58 16.06 -13.62
CA PRO A 215 16.50 16.63 -12.64
C PRO A 215 17.95 16.71 -13.14
N ALA A 216 18.42 15.72 -13.89
CA ALA A 216 19.77 15.74 -14.47
C ALA A 216 19.95 16.87 -15.49
N LEU A 217 18.96 17.06 -16.38
CA LEU A 217 18.96 18.19 -17.31
C LEU A 217 18.92 19.53 -16.59
N ALA A 218 18.11 19.64 -15.52
CA ALA A 218 18.07 20.83 -14.69
C ALA A 218 19.44 21.10 -14.03
N THR A 219 20.10 20.06 -13.51
CA THR A 219 21.47 20.19 -12.95
C THR A 219 22.46 20.68 -13.97
N THR A 220 22.46 20.07 -15.15
CA THR A 220 23.36 20.46 -16.25
C THR A 220 23.06 21.90 -16.67
N TYR A 221 21.81 22.28 -16.80
CA TYR A 221 21.41 23.64 -17.15
C TYR A 221 21.83 24.68 -16.10
N ILE A 222 21.66 24.36 -14.80
CA ILE A 222 22.07 25.24 -13.69
C ILE A 222 23.58 25.41 -13.67
N LEU A 223 24.35 24.32 -13.79
CA LEU A 223 25.81 24.37 -13.66
C LEU A 223 26.53 24.84 -14.91
N VAL A 224 26.08 24.42 -16.09
CA VAL A 224 26.71 24.77 -17.36
C VAL A 224 26.01 25.95 -18.00
N GLY A 225 24.68 25.97 -18.04
CA GLY A 225 23.88 27.01 -18.65
C GLY A 225 24.02 28.37 -17.98
N SER A 226 24.25 28.43 -16.67
CA SER A 226 24.51 29.66 -15.93
C SER A 226 25.78 30.38 -16.40
N SER A 227 26.77 29.64 -16.91
CA SER A 227 27.99 30.23 -17.48
C SER A 227 27.80 30.87 -18.86
N PHE A 228 26.75 30.48 -19.60
CA PHE A 228 26.43 30.99 -20.93
C PHE A 228 25.30 32.00 -20.98
N MET A 229 24.41 31.97 -19.99
CA MET A 229 23.27 32.85 -19.86
C MET A 229 23.45 33.68 -18.58
N ASP A 230 23.16 34.96 -18.63
CA ASP A 230 23.23 35.87 -17.47
C ASP A 230 22.12 35.55 -16.45
N LEU A 231 22.08 34.28 -16.01
CA LEU A 231 21.14 33.78 -15.03
C LEU A 231 21.70 34.05 -13.63
N SER A 232 21.19 35.06 -12.98
CA SER A 232 21.50 35.39 -11.57
C SER A 232 20.83 34.41 -10.61
N LEU A 233 21.12 33.09 -10.73
CA LEU A 233 20.61 32.09 -9.80
C LEU A 233 21.30 32.24 -8.44
N SER A 234 20.51 32.37 -7.40
CA SER A 234 21.00 32.39 -6.03
C SER A 234 21.10 30.96 -5.46
N GLN A 235 21.89 30.77 -4.42
CA GLN A 235 21.93 29.49 -3.71
C GLN A 235 20.55 29.07 -3.18
N THR A 236 19.70 30.04 -2.81
CA THR A 236 18.33 29.81 -2.36
C THR A 236 17.46 29.17 -3.45
N ASP A 237 17.62 29.60 -4.71
CA ASP A 237 16.88 29.04 -5.84
C ASP A 237 17.23 27.58 -6.06
N ILE A 238 18.51 27.23 -5.92
CA ILE A 238 18.99 25.84 -6.02
C ILE A 238 18.37 24.98 -4.92
N TYR A 239 18.40 25.44 -3.66
CA TYR A 239 17.79 24.72 -2.55
C TYR A 239 16.29 24.50 -2.77
N LEU A 240 15.59 25.49 -3.28
CA LEU A 240 14.16 25.40 -3.54
C LEU A 240 13.85 24.40 -4.66
N ILE A 241 14.65 24.35 -5.72
CA ILE A 241 14.46 23.39 -6.82
C ILE A 241 14.67 21.95 -6.32
N TYR A 242 15.79 21.68 -5.66
CA TYR A 242 16.17 20.31 -5.32
C TYR A 242 15.49 19.78 -4.05
N ILE A 243 15.29 20.61 -3.02
CA ILE A 243 14.74 20.17 -1.74
C ILE A 243 13.20 20.23 -1.73
N VAL A 244 12.59 21.07 -2.58
CA VAL A 244 11.15 21.26 -2.58
C VAL A 244 10.50 20.84 -3.90
N ALA A 245 10.91 21.44 -5.02
CA ALA A 245 10.20 21.25 -6.28
C ALA A 245 10.36 19.81 -6.83
N LEU A 246 11.57 19.27 -6.84
CA LEU A 246 11.83 17.92 -7.34
C LEU A 246 11.20 16.82 -6.45
N PRO A 247 11.30 16.84 -5.12
CA PRO A 247 10.58 15.87 -4.27
C PRO A 247 9.07 15.97 -4.40
N LEU A 248 8.50 17.17 -4.51
CA LEU A 248 7.07 17.35 -4.76
C LEU A 248 6.65 16.76 -6.11
N LEU A 249 7.45 16.97 -7.16
CA LEU A 249 7.22 16.37 -8.47
C LEU A 249 7.24 14.84 -8.37
N THR A 250 8.27 14.28 -7.73
CA THR A 250 8.43 12.84 -7.52
C THR A 250 7.26 12.27 -6.71
N LEU A 251 6.90 12.91 -5.60
CA LEU A 251 5.79 12.50 -4.75
C LEU A 251 4.46 12.54 -5.52
N SER A 252 4.20 13.63 -6.27
CA SER A 252 2.97 13.77 -7.05
C SER A 252 2.84 12.69 -8.12
N LEU A 253 3.93 12.34 -8.79
CA LEU A 253 3.98 11.28 -9.78
C LEU A 253 3.75 9.90 -9.15
N LEU A 254 4.43 9.61 -8.03
CA LEU A 254 4.26 8.35 -7.31
C LEU A 254 2.83 8.20 -6.78
N LEU A 255 2.23 9.28 -6.27
CA LEU A 255 0.83 9.29 -5.85
C LEU A 255 -0.11 9.08 -7.05
N LEU A 256 0.16 9.69 -8.20
CA LEU A 256 -0.63 9.48 -9.42
C LEU A 256 -0.59 8.01 -9.85
N ILE A 257 0.58 7.40 -9.90
CA ILE A 257 0.76 5.98 -10.24
C ILE A 257 -0.01 5.11 -9.23
N ARG A 258 0.11 5.41 -7.94
CA ARG A 258 -0.61 4.70 -6.88
C ARG A 258 -2.12 4.79 -7.03
N MET A 259 -2.66 5.96 -7.39
CA MET A 259 -4.10 6.16 -7.59
C MET A 259 -4.64 5.36 -8.77
N LEU A 260 -3.82 5.09 -9.76
CA LEU A 260 -4.16 4.28 -10.94
C LEU A 260 -3.92 2.78 -10.71
N SER A 261 -3.14 2.40 -9.68
CA SER A 261 -2.84 0.99 -9.37
C SER A 261 -4.03 0.26 -8.77
N PRO A 262 -4.24 -1.03 -9.09
CA PRO A 262 -5.21 -1.86 -8.41
C PRO A 262 -4.81 -2.01 -6.92
N HIS A 263 -5.69 -1.59 -6.03
CA HIS A 263 -5.43 -1.65 -4.59
C HIS A 263 -5.40 -3.12 -4.13
N ILE A 264 -4.34 -3.49 -3.42
CA ILE A 264 -4.29 -4.74 -2.67
C ILE A 264 -4.76 -4.38 -1.26
N SER A 265 -5.96 -4.83 -0.90
CA SER A 265 -6.39 -4.80 0.49
C SER A 265 -5.73 -5.96 1.23
N LYS A 266 -4.46 -5.83 1.58
CA LYS A 266 -3.92 -6.62 2.69
C LYS A 266 -4.32 -5.88 3.96
N ARG A 267 -4.94 -6.57 4.92
CA ARG A 267 -5.28 -5.99 6.24
C ARG A 267 -4.12 -5.12 6.70
N GLY A 268 -4.38 -3.81 6.84
CA GLY A 268 -3.41 -2.85 7.36
C GLY A 268 -3.02 -3.28 8.77
N ALA A 269 -1.91 -4.00 8.88
CA ALA A 269 -1.31 -4.22 10.17
C ALA A 269 -0.77 -2.86 10.61
N GLU A 270 -1.30 -2.37 11.72
CA GLU A 270 -0.75 -1.19 12.38
C GLU A 270 0.72 -1.47 12.71
N PHE A 271 1.58 -0.59 12.21
CA PHE A 271 3.00 -0.62 12.55
C PHE A 271 3.12 -0.43 14.07
N LEU A 272 3.79 -1.34 14.78
CA LEU A 272 3.89 -1.36 16.25
C LEU A 272 2.57 -1.66 17.00
N SER A 273 1.66 -2.47 16.45
CA SER A 273 0.52 -2.94 17.23
C SER A 273 0.99 -3.78 18.44
N LYS A 274 0.19 -3.78 19.53
CA LYS A 274 0.52 -4.58 20.73
C LYS A 274 0.73 -6.06 20.41
N ASP A 275 -0.01 -6.58 19.45
CA ASP A 275 0.10 -7.98 19.01
C ASP A 275 1.40 -8.27 18.26
N GLU A 276 1.86 -7.37 17.40
CA GLU A 276 3.14 -7.50 16.69
C GLU A 276 4.31 -7.45 17.67
N LEU A 277 4.26 -6.57 18.66
CA LEU A 277 5.26 -6.51 19.73
C LEU A 277 5.27 -7.79 20.58
N THR A 278 4.11 -8.41 20.79
CA THR A 278 4.04 -9.72 21.50
C THR A 278 4.66 -10.81 20.66
N LYS A 279 4.39 -10.88 19.36
CA LYS A 279 5.05 -11.83 18.43
C LYS A 279 6.56 -11.62 18.40
N PHE A 280 7.00 -10.35 18.37
CA PHE A 280 8.41 -10.02 18.41
C PHE A 280 9.07 -10.46 19.73
N THR A 281 8.39 -10.31 20.86
CA THR A 281 8.87 -10.83 22.14
C THR A 281 9.05 -12.35 22.11
N ILE A 282 8.08 -13.08 21.52
CA ILE A 282 8.17 -14.53 21.36
C ILE A 282 9.32 -14.92 20.40
N PHE A 283 9.53 -14.14 19.35
CA PHE A 283 10.65 -14.34 18.44
C PHE A 283 11.99 -14.16 19.16
N LEU A 284 12.17 -13.07 19.92
CA LEU A 284 13.37 -12.81 20.72
C LEU A 284 13.66 -13.90 21.73
N SER A 285 12.62 -14.44 22.38
CA SER A 285 12.77 -15.52 23.35
C SER A 285 13.35 -16.81 22.75
N ARG A 286 13.14 -17.07 21.45
CA ARG A 286 13.76 -18.20 20.74
C ARG A 286 15.28 -18.08 20.61
N TYR A 287 15.78 -16.85 20.64
CA TYR A 287 17.22 -16.54 20.61
C TYR A 287 17.81 -16.29 22.01
N GLY A 288 17.07 -16.64 23.06
CA GLY A 288 17.53 -16.49 24.45
C GLY A 288 17.39 -15.09 25.03
N ILE A 289 16.74 -14.16 24.31
CA ILE A 289 16.50 -12.79 24.78
C ILE A 289 15.15 -12.75 25.50
N THR A 290 15.16 -12.61 26.83
CA THR A 290 13.97 -12.60 27.68
C THR A 290 13.34 -11.22 27.88
N ALA A 291 13.94 -10.17 27.31
CA ALA A 291 13.45 -8.80 27.43
C ALA A 291 12.18 -8.59 26.59
N PRO A 292 11.18 -7.82 27.10
CA PRO A 292 10.01 -7.45 26.30
C PRO A 292 10.43 -6.61 25.09
N ALA A 293 9.75 -6.80 23.96
CA ALA A 293 10.08 -6.16 22.68
C ALA A 293 10.29 -4.64 22.79
N THR A 294 9.45 -3.95 23.56
CA THR A 294 9.55 -2.50 23.77
C THR A 294 10.86 -2.07 24.42
N LYS A 295 11.27 -2.79 25.47
CA LYS A 295 12.54 -2.50 26.15
C LYS A 295 13.74 -2.83 25.26
N PHE A 296 13.68 -3.95 24.54
CA PHE A 296 14.73 -4.35 23.60
C PHE A 296 14.91 -3.30 22.50
N LEU A 297 13.84 -2.83 21.85
CA LEU A 297 13.90 -1.78 20.84
C LEU A 297 14.41 -0.45 21.43
N MET A 298 14.00 -0.09 22.64
CA MET A 298 14.51 1.11 23.32
C MET A 298 16.03 1.04 23.56
N TYR A 299 16.54 -0.09 24.07
CA TYR A 299 17.98 -0.26 24.25
C TYR A 299 18.74 -0.23 22.92
N LEU A 300 18.16 -0.81 21.87
CA LEU A 300 18.75 -0.82 20.54
C LEU A 300 18.79 0.60 19.94
N VAL A 301 17.77 1.43 20.17
CA VAL A 301 17.76 2.85 19.77
C VAL A 301 18.84 3.62 20.53
N LEU A 302 18.94 3.45 21.84
CA LEU A 302 19.98 4.12 22.63
C LEU A 302 21.39 3.71 22.19
N ALA A 303 21.60 2.41 21.95
CA ALA A 303 22.88 1.89 21.45
C ALA A 303 23.20 2.43 20.04
N SER A 304 22.22 2.53 19.15
CA SER A 304 22.41 3.07 17.80
C SER A 304 22.75 4.57 17.82
N ILE A 305 22.16 5.35 18.73
CA ILE A 305 22.50 6.76 18.93
C ILE A 305 23.94 6.91 19.42
N ALA A 306 24.31 6.14 20.44
CA ALA A 306 25.68 6.17 20.96
C ALA A 306 26.72 5.79 19.87
N LEU A 307 26.41 4.73 19.11
CA LEU A 307 27.28 4.27 18.03
C LEU A 307 27.37 5.28 16.88
N ALA A 308 26.26 5.94 16.53
CA ALA A 308 26.24 7.00 15.51
C ALA A 308 27.09 8.21 15.93
N ILE A 309 27.02 8.62 17.20
CA ILE A 309 27.85 9.71 17.74
C ILE A 309 29.34 9.33 17.69
N ILE A 310 29.70 8.11 18.12
CA ILE A 310 31.07 7.61 18.06
C ILE A 310 31.56 7.56 16.61
N ALA A 311 30.77 7.01 15.70
CA ALA A 311 31.12 6.94 14.29
C ALA A 311 31.29 8.35 13.69
N PHE A 312 30.45 9.31 14.05
CA PHE A 312 30.55 10.70 13.60
C PHE A 312 31.85 11.36 14.10
N ILE A 313 32.22 11.14 15.37
CA ILE A 313 33.45 11.68 15.94
C ILE A 313 34.69 11.12 15.22
N ILE A 314 34.67 9.82 14.84
CA ILE A 314 35.79 9.15 14.18
C ILE A 314 35.91 9.55 12.70
N THR A 315 34.78 9.58 11.99
CA THR A 315 34.77 9.74 10.52
C THR A 315 34.52 11.18 10.07
N ALA A 316 34.02 12.05 10.96
CA ALA A 316 33.51 13.39 10.67
C ALA A 316 32.53 13.42 9.47
N SER A 317 31.93 12.27 9.15
CA SER A 317 31.07 12.08 7.98
C SER A 317 29.60 11.99 8.39
N PRO A 318 28.67 12.65 7.68
CA PRO A 318 27.23 12.52 7.94
C PRO A 318 26.68 11.10 7.73
N PHE A 319 27.43 10.21 7.04
CA PHE A 319 27.06 8.81 6.87
C PHE A 319 27.03 8.02 8.19
N ALA A 320 27.70 8.50 9.24
CA ALA A 320 27.62 7.91 10.57
C ALA A 320 26.18 7.78 11.07
N PHE A 321 25.28 8.69 10.66
CA PHE A 321 23.87 8.65 11.05
C PHE A 321 23.06 7.50 10.40
N ILE A 322 23.59 6.79 9.39
CA ILE A 322 22.99 5.57 8.84
C ILE A 322 22.83 4.50 9.94
N VAL A 323 23.70 4.50 10.92
CA VAL A 323 23.63 3.58 12.08
C VAL A 323 22.33 3.73 12.88
N LEU A 324 21.68 4.90 12.84
CA LEU A 324 20.37 5.11 13.46
C LEU A 324 19.26 4.24 12.86
N LEU A 325 19.47 3.69 11.66
CA LEU A 325 18.53 2.77 11.03
C LEU A 325 18.60 1.33 11.59
N LEU A 326 19.58 1.01 12.45
CA LEU A 326 19.79 -0.33 12.98
C LEU A 326 18.57 -0.91 13.74
N PRO A 327 17.85 -0.17 14.61
CA PRO A 327 16.65 -0.67 15.25
C PRO A 327 15.53 -0.97 14.24
N LEU A 328 15.41 -0.12 13.22
CA LEU A 328 14.45 -0.29 12.15
C LEU A 328 14.78 -1.53 11.31
N LEU A 329 16.06 -1.81 11.07
CA LEU A 329 16.54 -3.01 10.38
C LEU A 329 16.16 -4.27 11.15
N VAL A 330 16.53 -4.36 12.44
CA VAL A 330 16.29 -5.55 13.26
C VAL A 330 14.78 -5.87 13.33
N TYR A 331 13.96 -4.85 13.59
CA TYR A 331 12.50 -5.02 13.62
C TYR A 331 11.93 -5.34 12.24
N GLY A 332 12.42 -4.68 11.19
CA GLY A 332 12.01 -4.91 9.81
C GLY A 332 12.32 -6.32 9.31
N VAL A 333 13.51 -6.85 9.63
CA VAL A 333 13.91 -8.24 9.30
C VAL A 333 12.97 -9.23 9.99
N PHE A 334 12.64 -9.02 11.26
CA PHE A 334 11.65 -9.85 11.94
C PHE A 334 10.30 -9.86 11.21
N LEU A 335 9.77 -8.66 10.89
CA LEU A 335 8.50 -8.54 10.18
C LEU A 335 8.53 -9.20 8.79
N TYR A 336 9.65 -9.10 8.10
CA TYR A 336 9.85 -9.74 6.79
C TYR A 336 9.87 -11.27 6.90
N LEU A 337 10.56 -11.82 7.90
CA LEU A 337 10.60 -13.27 8.14
C LEU A 337 9.23 -13.83 8.56
N ASP A 338 8.46 -13.08 9.36
CA ASP A 338 7.09 -13.49 9.73
C ASP A 338 6.17 -13.47 8.51
N ASP A 339 6.30 -12.46 7.65
CA ASP A 339 5.53 -12.34 6.40
C ASP A 339 5.85 -13.48 5.41
N LEU A 340 7.13 -13.85 5.25
CA LEU A 340 7.55 -15.01 4.45
C LEU A 340 6.98 -16.32 4.99
N ARG A 341 6.98 -16.49 6.31
CA ARG A 341 6.42 -17.67 6.97
C ARG A 341 4.92 -17.79 6.69
N VAL A 342 4.17 -16.70 6.87
CA VAL A 342 2.73 -16.68 6.61
C VAL A 342 2.44 -16.93 5.12
N SER A 343 3.20 -16.30 4.22
CA SER A 343 3.04 -16.50 2.77
C SER A 343 3.28 -17.95 2.35
N SER A 344 4.24 -18.64 2.95
CA SER A 344 4.45 -20.07 2.67
C SER A 344 3.29 -20.94 3.16
N MET A 345 2.65 -20.57 4.28
CA MET A 345 1.45 -21.27 4.75
C MET A 345 0.25 -21.05 3.83
N GLU A 346 0.09 -19.83 3.32
CA GLU A 346 -0.97 -19.50 2.34
C GLU A 346 -0.83 -20.31 1.05
N GLU A 347 0.40 -20.52 0.58
CA GLU A 347 0.70 -21.29 -0.64
C GLU A 347 0.30 -22.75 -0.49
N TYR A 348 0.55 -23.38 0.65
CA TYR A 348 0.20 -24.78 0.89
C TYR A 348 -1.25 -25.01 1.33
N MET A 349 -2.01 -23.96 1.62
CA MET A 349 -3.38 -24.10 2.13
C MET A 349 -4.33 -24.81 1.16
N PRO A 350 -4.36 -24.47 -0.17
CA PRO A 350 -5.18 -25.19 -1.12
C PRO A 350 -4.84 -26.69 -1.19
N ASP A 351 -3.56 -27.02 -1.26
CA ASP A 351 -3.10 -28.41 -1.37
C ASP A 351 -3.45 -29.24 -0.13
N ALA A 352 -3.33 -28.62 1.05
CA ALA A 352 -3.72 -29.25 2.31
C ALA A 352 -5.23 -29.54 2.36
N LEU A 353 -6.05 -28.64 1.81
CA LEU A 353 -7.51 -28.84 1.73
C LEU A 353 -7.90 -29.88 0.67
N PHE A 354 -7.23 -29.93 -0.49
CA PHE A 354 -7.41 -31.00 -1.48
C PHE A 354 -7.05 -32.36 -0.90
N TYR A 355 -5.94 -32.43 -0.16
CA TYR A 355 -5.57 -33.64 0.55
C TYR A 355 -6.62 -34.04 1.60
N ALA A 356 -7.09 -33.06 2.39
CA ALA A 356 -8.18 -33.28 3.35
C ALA A 356 -9.46 -33.82 2.68
N ALA A 357 -9.81 -33.30 1.49
CA ALA A 357 -10.96 -33.76 0.71
C ALA A 357 -10.83 -35.24 0.28
N SER A 358 -9.62 -35.70 0.03
CA SER A 358 -9.38 -37.14 -0.31
C SER A 358 -9.59 -38.07 0.86
N LEU A 359 -9.61 -37.54 2.09
CA LEU A 359 -9.83 -38.28 3.35
C LEU A 359 -11.32 -38.36 3.76
N HIS A 360 -12.22 -38.48 2.79
CA HIS A 360 -13.67 -38.32 2.94
C HIS A 360 -14.33 -39.31 3.94
N ASN A 361 -13.69 -40.43 4.24
CA ASN A 361 -14.23 -41.44 5.18
C ASN A 361 -13.79 -41.20 6.64
N PHE A 362 -13.04 -40.15 6.93
CA PHE A 362 -12.50 -39.85 8.25
C PHE A 362 -13.16 -38.64 8.89
N GLY A 363 -13.26 -38.65 10.21
CA GLY A 363 -13.69 -37.48 10.99
C GLY A 363 -12.66 -36.33 10.94
N MET A 364 -13.07 -35.10 11.29
CA MET A 364 -12.23 -33.90 11.23
C MET A 364 -10.93 -34.03 12.04
N GLU A 365 -10.96 -34.72 13.18
CA GLU A 365 -9.78 -34.97 14.02
C GLU A 365 -8.70 -35.75 13.25
N LYS A 366 -9.13 -36.79 12.49
CA LYS A 366 -8.22 -37.56 11.65
C LYS A 366 -7.66 -36.75 10.49
N VAL A 367 -8.49 -35.91 9.87
CA VAL A 367 -8.06 -34.99 8.81
C VAL A 367 -6.97 -34.05 9.33
N ILE A 368 -7.16 -33.44 10.51
CA ILE A 368 -6.18 -32.57 11.15
C ILE A 368 -4.87 -33.33 11.44
N SER A 369 -4.99 -34.56 11.96
CA SER A 369 -3.84 -35.41 12.25
C SER A 369 -3.04 -35.77 10.98
N GLU A 370 -3.71 -36.10 9.86
CA GLU A 370 -3.04 -36.42 8.60
C GLU A 370 -2.36 -35.20 7.96
N ILE A 371 -2.99 -34.01 7.96
CA ILE A 371 -2.35 -32.76 7.50
C ILE A 371 -1.12 -32.46 8.36
N SER A 372 -1.19 -32.71 9.66
CA SER A 372 -0.09 -32.45 10.59
C SER A 372 1.17 -33.29 10.30
N ARG A 373 0.99 -34.47 9.70
CA ARG A 373 2.06 -35.42 9.33
C ARG A 373 2.60 -35.17 7.90
N SER A 374 1.86 -34.45 7.09
CA SER A 374 2.20 -34.16 5.70
C SER A 374 3.31 -33.12 5.57
N ASN A 375 3.93 -33.01 4.38
CA ASN A 375 5.04 -32.10 4.14
C ASN A 375 4.56 -30.71 3.65
N TYR A 376 3.71 -30.04 4.44
CA TYR A 376 3.22 -28.69 4.16
C TYR A 376 3.96 -27.60 4.96
N GLY A 377 5.23 -27.80 5.24
CA GLY A 377 6.11 -26.80 5.84
C GLY A 377 5.58 -26.22 7.17
N GLU A 378 5.46 -24.92 7.23
CA GLU A 378 4.96 -24.19 8.41
C GLU A 378 3.48 -24.46 8.68
N LEU A 379 2.67 -24.70 7.64
CA LEU A 379 1.25 -25.04 7.78
C LEU A 379 1.09 -26.37 8.56
N ALA A 380 1.84 -27.40 8.20
CA ALA A 380 1.83 -28.67 8.93
C ALA A 380 2.24 -28.53 10.40
N LYS A 381 3.15 -27.58 10.73
CA LYS A 381 3.52 -27.29 12.12
C LYS A 381 2.37 -26.70 12.92
N GLU A 382 1.56 -25.84 12.31
CA GLU A 382 0.37 -25.28 12.96
C GLU A 382 -0.72 -26.33 13.16
N PHE A 383 -0.96 -27.19 12.15
CA PHE A 383 -1.87 -28.33 12.30
C PHE A 383 -1.38 -29.33 13.34
N ARG A 384 -0.07 -29.55 13.47
CA ARG A 384 0.51 -30.40 14.54
C ARG A 384 0.28 -29.84 15.94
N ARG A 385 0.25 -28.51 16.08
CA ARG A 385 -0.13 -27.86 17.34
C ARG A 385 -1.60 -28.06 17.66
N ALA A 386 -2.48 -27.92 16.64
CA ALA A 386 -3.90 -28.17 16.80
C ALA A 386 -4.18 -29.64 17.13
N ASP A 387 -3.53 -30.59 16.47
CA ASP A 387 -3.63 -32.03 16.75
C ASP A 387 -3.24 -32.34 18.21
N ARG A 388 -2.16 -31.75 18.72
CA ARG A 388 -1.78 -31.89 20.15
C ARG A 388 -2.80 -31.29 21.10
N GLN A 389 -3.46 -30.19 20.74
CA GLN A 389 -4.52 -29.58 21.55
C GLN A 389 -5.75 -30.51 21.59
N ILE A 390 -6.15 -31.10 20.45
CA ILE A 390 -7.27 -32.04 20.38
C ILE A 390 -6.96 -33.30 21.21
N ASN A 391 -5.77 -33.86 21.06
CA ASN A 391 -5.32 -35.00 21.87
C ASN A 391 -5.23 -34.66 23.38
N GLY A 392 -5.06 -33.38 23.70
CA GLY A 392 -5.12 -32.86 25.10
C GLY A 392 -6.51 -32.54 25.61
N GLY A 393 -7.58 -32.87 24.84
CA GLY A 393 -8.98 -32.72 25.27
C GLY A 393 -9.66 -31.40 24.88
N PHE A 394 -8.98 -30.54 24.07
CA PHE A 394 -9.65 -29.34 23.53
C PHE A 394 -10.55 -29.70 22.34
N SER A 395 -11.66 -28.97 22.18
CA SER A 395 -12.54 -29.16 21.03
C SER A 395 -11.83 -28.81 19.69
N VAL A 396 -12.22 -29.46 18.60
CA VAL A 396 -11.74 -29.19 17.24
C VAL A 396 -11.87 -27.70 16.89
N ARG A 397 -13.01 -27.09 17.24
CA ARG A 397 -13.25 -25.65 17.05
C ARG A 397 -12.18 -24.78 17.71
N VAL A 398 -11.89 -25.01 19.00
CA VAL A 398 -10.90 -24.22 19.76
C VAL A 398 -9.50 -24.40 19.19
N ALA A 399 -9.13 -25.64 18.85
CA ALA A 399 -7.83 -25.95 18.27
C ALA A 399 -7.63 -25.26 16.90
N LEU A 400 -8.62 -25.32 16.02
CA LEU A 400 -8.58 -24.66 14.72
C LEU A 400 -8.62 -23.13 14.86
N GLN A 401 -9.47 -22.56 15.74
CA GLN A 401 -9.51 -21.12 15.99
C GLN A 401 -8.16 -20.59 16.45
N SER A 402 -7.42 -21.35 17.23
CA SER A 402 -6.08 -20.96 17.67
C SER A 402 -5.06 -20.82 16.53
N ILE A 403 -5.25 -21.48 15.37
CA ILE A 403 -4.44 -21.28 14.17
C ILE A 403 -4.70 -19.90 13.57
N ILE A 404 -5.98 -19.52 13.46
CA ILE A 404 -6.40 -18.20 12.94
C ILE A 404 -5.79 -17.08 13.78
N ASP A 405 -5.93 -17.18 15.11
CA ASP A 405 -5.48 -16.14 16.05
C ASP A 405 -3.96 -15.91 16.00
N ARG A 406 -3.18 -16.99 15.76
CA ARG A 406 -1.71 -16.90 15.66
C ARG A 406 -1.21 -16.32 14.34
N ASN A 407 -1.90 -16.60 13.23
CA ASN A 407 -1.33 -16.33 11.89
C ASN A 407 -1.96 -15.14 11.16
N ARG A 408 -3.20 -14.74 11.52
CA ARG A 408 -3.92 -13.53 11.01
C ARG A 408 -3.86 -13.30 9.50
N SER A 409 -3.83 -14.38 8.71
CA SER A 409 -3.93 -14.31 7.26
C SER A 409 -5.39 -14.46 6.82
N PRO A 410 -5.88 -13.63 5.88
CA PRO A 410 -7.23 -13.78 5.35
C PRO A 410 -7.48 -15.13 4.66
N ILE A 411 -6.45 -15.69 4.00
CA ILE A 411 -6.53 -17.00 3.33
C ILE A 411 -6.61 -18.12 4.35
N ILE A 412 -5.74 -18.09 5.36
CA ILE A 412 -5.73 -19.08 6.45
C ILE A 412 -7.03 -18.98 7.25
N GLU A 413 -7.46 -17.78 7.63
CA GLU A 413 -8.72 -17.54 8.34
C GLU A 413 -9.91 -18.14 7.59
N ARG A 414 -9.97 -17.93 6.25
CA ARG A 414 -11.05 -18.45 5.41
C ARG A 414 -11.04 -19.99 5.34
N GLY A 415 -9.88 -20.58 5.05
CA GLY A 415 -9.77 -22.05 4.96
C GLY A 415 -10.09 -22.72 6.29
N ILE A 416 -9.55 -22.21 7.39
CA ILE A 416 -9.79 -22.78 8.71
C ILE A 416 -11.22 -22.53 9.21
N SER A 417 -11.80 -21.34 8.96
CA SER A 417 -13.20 -21.06 9.32
C SER A 417 -14.17 -21.97 8.58
N LEU A 418 -13.90 -22.31 7.31
CA LEU A 418 -14.68 -23.29 6.58
C LEU A 418 -14.55 -24.69 7.17
N LEU A 419 -13.33 -25.13 7.56
CA LEU A 419 -13.16 -26.41 8.27
C LEU A 419 -13.98 -26.47 9.56
N ILE A 420 -14.01 -25.37 10.33
CA ILE A 420 -14.84 -25.26 11.55
C ILE A 420 -16.33 -25.41 11.19
N LYS A 421 -16.81 -24.67 10.19
CA LYS A 421 -18.22 -24.71 9.78
C LYS A 421 -18.63 -26.09 9.23
N ILE A 422 -17.79 -26.74 8.42
CA ILE A 422 -18.04 -28.10 7.92
C ILE A 422 -18.17 -29.09 9.10
N HIS A 423 -17.30 -28.96 10.10
CA HIS A 423 -17.35 -29.79 11.30
C HIS A 423 -18.64 -29.58 12.10
N GLU A 424 -19.12 -28.33 12.23
CA GLU A 424 -20.34 -27.99 13.00
C GLU A 424 -21.63 -28.41 12.29
N VAL A 425 -21.70 -28.23 10.96
CA VAL A 425 -22.90 -28.52 10.17
C VAL A 425 -23.02 -30.02 9.88
N GLY A 426 -21.93 -30.79 9.99
CA GLY A 426 -21.94 -32.23 9.68
C GLY A 426 -22.20 -32.51 8.17
N ALA A 427 -21.90 -31.54 7.31
CA ALA A 427 -22.04 -31.68 5.86
C ALA A 427 -21.14 -32.78 5.29
N SER A 428 -21.45 -33.29 4.07
CA SER A 428 -20.59 -34.25 3.40
C SER A 428 -19.19 -33.66 3.22
N LEU A 429 -18.23 -34.17 4.00
CA LEU A 429 -16.89 -33.63 4.19
C LEU A 429 -16.13 -33.52 2.85
N GLU A 430 -16.27 -34.53 1.97
CA GLU A 430 -15.58 -34.59 0.69
C GLU A 430 -15.93 -33.43 -0.24
N ARG A 431 -17.22 -33.27 -0.54
CA ARG A 431 -17.66 -32.24 -1.50
C ARG A 431 -17.39 -30.83 -1.00
N ALA A 432 -17.63 -30.60 0.31
CA ALA A 432 -17.39 -29.31 0.92
C ALA A 432 -15.91 -28.94 0.92
N LEU A 433 -15.02 -29.87 1.31
CA LEU A 433 -13.57 -29.65 1.28
C LEU A 433 -13.02 -29.45 -0.13
N LYS A 434 -13.49 -30.22 -1.12
CA LYS A 434 -13.09 -30.07 -2.51
C LYS A 434 -13.45 -28.69 -3.06
N ASN A 435 -14.71 -28.29 -2.91
CA ASN A 435 -15.17 -26.97 -3.35
C ASN A 435 -14.38 -25.84 -2.65
N THR A 436 -14.12 -25.99 -1.35
CA THR A 436 -13.32 -25.02 -0.57
C THR A 436 -11.88 -24.94 -1.08
N ALA A 437 -11.27 -26.08 -1.36
CA ALA A 437 -9.91 -26.13 -1.89
C ALA A 437 -9.81 -25.45 -3.26
N GLU A 438 -10.77 -25.72 -4.16
CA GLU A 438 -10.88 -25.07 -5.47
C GLU A 438 -11.06 -23.54 -5.30
N ASP A 439 -11.94 -23.11 -4.39
CA ASP A 439 -12.16 -21.70 -4.11
C ASP A 439 -10.92 -20.99 -3.59
N ILE A 440 -10.21 -21.60 -2.63
CA ILE A 440 -8.99 -21.01 -2.06
C ILE A 440 -7.88 -21.00 -3.10
N HIS A 441 -7.78 -22.03 -3.93
CA HIS A 441 -6.83 -22.07 -5.03
C HIS A 441 -7.06 -20.93 -6.03
N ASP A 442 -8.31 -20.70 -6.42
CA ASP A 442 -8.67 -19.61 -7.33
C ASP A 442 -8.44 -18.22 -6.72
N ILE A 443 -8.71 -18.05 -5.42
CA ILE A 443 -8.38 -16.83 -4.69
C ILE A 443 -6.86 -16.62 -4.70
N PHE A 444 -6.10 -17.67 -4.43
CA PHE A 444 -4.64 -17.60 -4.45
C PHE A 444 -4.10 -17.22 -5.83
N LEU A 445 -4.65 -17.78 -6.91
CA LEU A 445 -4.30 -17.41 -8.28
C LEU A 445 -4.61 -15.93 -8.58
N LEU A 446 -5.78 -15.44 -8.17
CA LEU A 446 -6.14 -14.02 -8.33
C LEU A 446 -5.17 -13.09 -7.60
N LEU A 447 -4.79 -13.43 -6.38
CA LEU A 447 -3.82 -12.65 -5.62
C LEU A 447 -2.43 -12.69 -6.26
N ARG A 448 -2.01 -13.83 -6.79
CA ARG A 448 -0.74 -14.01 -7.50
C ARG A 448 -0.68 -13.22 -8.82
N GLU A 449 -1.77 -13.22 -9.61
CA GLU A 449 -1.88 -12.37 -10.81
C GLU A 449 -1.72 -10.88 -10.46
N ARG A 450 -2.35 -10.43 -9.38
CA ARG A 450 -2.21 -9.05 -8.88
C ARG A 450 -0.77 -8.73 -8.45
N GLU A 451 -0.13 -9.61 -7.71
CA GLU A 451 1.26 -9.45 -7.28
C GLU A 451 2.23 -9.41 -8.47
N ALA A 452 1.99 -10.22 -9.49
CA ALA A 452 2.80 -10.22 -10.72
C ALA A 452 2.74 -8.85 -11.44
N VAL A 453 1.57 -8.25 -11.52
CA VAL A 453 1.41 -6.91 -12.13
C VAL A 453 2.08 -5.82 -11.31
N LEU A 454 1.93 -5.86 -9.98
CA LEU A 454 2.56 -4.89 -9.09
C LEU A 454 4.08 -5.07 -8.98
N SER A 455 4.59 -6.28 -9.22
CA SER A 455 6.03 -6.55 -9.26
C SER A 455 6.73 -5.73 -10.34
N MET A 456 6.07 -5.48 -11.47
CA MET A 456 6.59 -4.62 -12.53
C MET A 456 6.84 -3.18 -12.03
N GLN A 457 5.91 -2.62 -11.24
CA GLN A 457 6.11 -1.29 -10.63
C GLN A 457 7.26 -1.28 -9.61
N LYS A 458 7.42 -2.36 -8.85
CA LYS A 458 8.57 -2.51 -7.95
C LYS A 458 9.90 -2.48 -8.71
N TYR A 459 10.00 -3.22 -9.81
CA TYR A 459 11.21 -3.26 -10.64
C TYR A 459 11.51 -1.90 -11.28
N ASN A 460 10.50 -1.19 -11.78
CA ASN A 460 10.67 0.14 -12.33
C ASN A 460 11.21 1.12 -11.27
N LEU A 461 10.67 1.06 -10.06
CA LEU A 461 11.12 1.92 -8.96
C LEU A 461 12.52 1.53 -8.46
N LEU A 462 12.85 0.23 -8.40
CA LEU A 462 14.20 -0.24 -8.09
C LEU A 462 15.21 0.19 -9.16
N LEU A 463 14.82 0.15 -10.43
CA LEU A 463 15.66 0.66 -11.51
C LEU A 463 15.88 2.17 -11.36
N ALA A 464 14.86 2.94 -11.00
CA ALA A 464 15.02 4.36 -10.69
C ALA A 464 15.99 4.61 -9.52
N CYS A 465 15.96 3.75 -8.47
CA CYS A 465 16.91 3.84 -7.35
C CYS A 465 18.38 3.62 -7.76
N ILE A 466 18.64 3.00 -8.91
CA ILE A 466 19.97 2.83 -9.48
C ILE A 466 20.30 4.00 -10.43
N LEU A 467 19.38 4.34 -11.33
CA LEU A 467 19.62 5.33 -12.39
C LEU A 467 19.72 6.75 -11.83
N VAL A 468 18.85 7.14 -10.90
CA VAL A 468 18.84 8.50 -10.34
C VAL A 468 20.21 8.87 -9.75
N PRO A 469 20.76 8.13 -8.77
CA PRO A 469 22.07 8.47 -8.19
C PRO A 469 23.21 8.34 -9.20
N ALA A 470 23.15 7.38 -10.13
CA ALA A 470 24.19 7.22 -11.15
C ALA A 470 24.26 8.43 -12.09
N ILE A 471 23.11 8.92 -12.55
CA ILE A 471 23.03 10.09 -13.44
C ILE A 471 23.50 11.35 -12.71
N PHE A 472 23.08 11.59 -11.48
CA PHE A 472 23.56 12.72 -10.70
C PHE A 472 25.06 12.66 -10.42
N GLY A 473 25.59 11.48 -10.08
CA GLY A 473 27.01 11.26 -9.90
C GLY A 473 27.81 11.59 -11.18
N ALA A 474 27.32 11.09 -12.33
CA ALA A 474 27.95 11.33 -13.62
C ALA A 474 27.91 12.82 -14.04
N VAL A 475 26.77 13.50 -13.85
CA VAL A 475 26.62 14.92 -14.16
C VAL A 475 27.58 15.76 -13.31
N LEU A 476 27.65 15.52 -11.99
CA LEU A 476 28.55 16.25 -11.11
C LEU A 476 30.01 15.97 -11.44
N ALA A 477 30.39 14.73 -11.72
CA ALA A 477 31.74 14.38 -12.12
C ALA A 477 32.13 15.09 -13.41
N LEU A 478 31.25 15.06 -14.40
CA LEU A 478 31.49 15.69 -15.72
C LEU A 478 31.63 17.21 -15.56
N VAL A 479 30.76 17.87 -14.82
CA VAL A 479 30.84 19.33 -14.61
C VAL A 479 32.07 19.71 -13.78
N SER A 480 32.45 18.91 -12.78
CA SER A 480 33.66 19.17 -11.98
C SER A 480 34.96 18.99 -12.80
N SER A 481 34.95 18.15 -13.84
CA SER A 481 36.08 17.92 -14.73
C SER A 481 36.21 19.00 -15.84
N LEU A 482 35.14 19.74 -16.13
CA LEU A 482 35.16 20.82 -17.11
C LEU A 482 35.91 22.04 -16.55
N ASP A 483 36.93 22.53 -17.28
CA ASP A 483 37.55 23.79 -16.95
C ASP A 483 36.76 24.97 -17.54
N LEU A 484 35.74 25.39 -16.83
CA LEU A 484 34.86 26.50 -17.21
C LEU A 484 35.51 27.88 -17.03
N SER A 485 36.70 27.96 -16.40
CA SER A 485 37.37 29.22 -16.09
C SER A 485 37.69 30.07 -17.33
N TYR A 486 37.99 29.40 -18.44
CA TYR A 486 38.25 30.09 -19.71
C TYR A 486 36.97 30.72 -20.30
N ILE A 487 35.84 30.02 -20.20
CA ILE A 487 34.53 30.46 -20.69
C ILE A 487 34.01 31.61 -19.80
N GLU A 488 34.15 31.49 -18.49
CA GLU A 488 33.76 32.52 -17.52
C GLU A 488 34.57 33.81 -17.71
N SER A 489 35.86 33.71 -18.00
CA SER A 489 36.72 34.88 -18.28
C SER A 489 36.34 35.60 -19.56
N LEU A 490 35.87 34.87 -20.60
CA LEU A 490 35.44 35.43 -21.87
C LEU A 490 34.08 36.12 -21.83
N LEU A 491 33.15 35.60 -21.00
CA LEU A 491 31.75 36.06 -20.93
C LEU A 491 31.49 37.03 -19.77
N ALA A 492 32.49 37.27 -18.89
CA ALA A 492 32.36 38.09 -17.66
C ALA A 492 31.13 37.74 -16.79
N THR A 493 30.76 36.46 -16.78
CA THR A 493 29.61 35.95 -16.03
C THR A 493 30.02 35.48 -14.62
N THR A 494 29.05 35.38 -13.73
CA THR A 494 29.24 34.84 -12.34
C THR A 494 29.74 33.41 -12.37
N SER A 495 30.75 33.11 -11.55
CA SER A 495 31.40 31.79 -11.54
C SER A 495 30.40 30.68 -11.17
N SER A 496 30.20 29.73 -12.07
CA SER A 496 29.43 28.50 -11.83
C SER A 496 30.06 27.64 -10.72
N ARG A 497 31.36 27.84 -10.41
CA ARG A 497 32.06 27.19 -9.28
C ARG A 497 31.49 27.59 -7.95
N ASP A 498 30.95 28.81 -7.80
CA ASP A 498 30.34 29.28 -6.53
C ASP A 498 29.00 28.55 -6.23
N LEU A 499 28.34 28.02 -7.27
CA LEU A 499 27.08 27.27 -7.15
C LEU A 499 27.30 25.76 -6.93
N LEU A 500 28.46 25.23 -7.28
CA LEU A 500 28.74 23.79 -7.20
C LEU A 500 28.54 23.20 -5.80
N PRO A 501 29.04 23.81 -4.70
CA PRO A 501 28.82 23.29 -3.35
C PRO A 501 27.33 23.27 -2.95
N ALA A 502 26.58 24.30 -3.37
CA ALA A 502 25.14 24.38 -3.09
C ALA A 502 24.35 23.30 -3.85
N VAL A 503 24.71 23.05 -5.11
CA VAL A 503 24.10 21.98 -5.92
C VAL A 503 24.44 20.61 -5.34
N GLU A 504 25.69 20.36 -4.99
CA GLU A 504 26.13 19.09 -4.39
C GLU A 504 25.40 18.77 -3.09
N PHE A 505 25.31 19.75 -2.19
CA PHE A 505 24.56 19.63 -0.95
C PHE A 505 23.07 19.33 -1.20
N SER A 506 22.47 20.07 -2.14
CA SER A 506 21.06 19.93 -2.51
C SER A 506 20.74 18.55 -3.11
N ILE A 507 21.62 18.05 -4.01
CA ILE A 507 21.49 16.70 -4.58
C ILE A 507 21.57 15.64 -3.47
N THR A 508 22.47 15.82 -2.50
CA THR A 508 22.60 14.88 -1.37
C THR A 508 21.30 14.79 -0.58
N ILE A 509 20.65 15.92 -0.29
CA ILE A 509 19.34 15.97 0.38
C ILE A 509 18.26 15.33 -0.50
N TYR A 510 18.21 15.67 -1.79
CA TYR A 510 17.24 15.09 -2.72
C TYR A 510 17.37 13.56 -2.80
N LEU A 511 18.58 13.01 -2.87
CA LEU A 511 18.81 11.57 -2.87
C LEU A 511 18.32 10.89 -1.57
N PHE A 512 18.48 11.57 -0.43
CA PHE A 512 17.92 11.09 0.83
C PHE A 512 16.39 11.07 0.79
N GLU A 513 15.74 12.15 0.39
CA GLU A 513 14.28 12.25 0.26
C GLU A 513 13.74 11.24 -0.75
N PHE A 514 14.41 11.10 -1.91
CA PHE A 514 14.08 10.10 -2.92
C PHE A 514 14.16 8.68 -2.36
N SER A 515 15.19 8.35 -1.55
CA SER A 515 15.33 7.03 -0.93
C SER A 515 14.18 6.71 0.03
N VAL A 516 13.72 7.69 0.79
CA VAL A 516 12.57 7.57 1.70
C VAL A 516 11.28 7.35 0.91
N LEU A 517 11.03 8.18 -0.11
CA LEU A 517 9.84 8.05 -0.98
C LEU A 517 9.84 6.72 -1.71
N ALA A 518 10.94 6.31 -2.31
CA ALA A 518 11.06 5.04 -3.01
C ALA A 518 10.79 3.85 -2.07
N SER A 519 11.36 3.86 -0.88
CA SER A 519 11.15 2.80 0.13
C SER A 519 9.69 2.71 0.57
N LEU A 520 9.03 3.86 0.74
CA LEU A 520 7.63 3.95 1.12
C LEU A 520 6.70 3.35 0.04
N PHE A 521 6.94 3.69 -1.23
CA PHE A 521 6.15 3.17 -2.33
C PHE A 521 6.46 1.70 -2.65
N LEU A 522 7.71 1.24 -2.47
CA LEU A 522 8.05 -0.18 -2.58
C LEU A 522 7.35 -1.01 -1.52
N ALA A 523 7.23 -0.50 -0.30
CA ALA A 523 6.46 -1.15 0.76
C ALA A 523 4.97 -1.23 0.41
N ASP A 524 4.41 -0.15 -0.12
CA ASP A 524 3.01 -0.09 -0.56
C ASP A 524 2.73 -1.08 -1.69
N TYR A 525 3.56 -1.12 -2.75
CA TYR A 525 3.46 -2.09 -3.85
C TYR A 525 3.71 -3.54 -3.42
N SER A 526 4.41 -3.76 -2.31
CA SER A 526 4.57 -5.08 -1.70
C SER A 526 3.37 -5.50 -0.85
N GLY A 527 2.37 -4.63 -0.71
CA GLY A 527 1.17 -4.87 0.08
C GLY A 527 1.41 -4.93 1.59
N SER A 528 2.59 -4.53 2.07
CA SER A 528 2.93 -4.57 3.49
C SER A 528 3.80 -3.38 3.89
N TRP A 529 3.21 -2.45 4.64
CA TRP A 529 3.91 -1.32 5.24
C TRP A 529 5.06 -1.74 6.17
N LYS A 530 5.02 -2.97 6.67
CA LYS A 530 6.07 -3.57 7.49
C LYS A 530 7.42 -3.65 6.75
N ARG A 531 7.39 -3.76 5.42
CA ARG A 531 8.58 -3.87 4.58
C ARG A 531 9.27 -2.52 4.34
N PHE A 532 8.63 -1.39 4.69
CA PHE A 532 9.24 -0.05 4.55
C PHE A 532 10.60 0.05 5.21
N ALA A 533 10.68 -0.43 6.46
CA ALA A 533 11.92 -0.43 7.23
C ALA A 533 13.06 -1.18 6.51
N VAL A 534 12.74 -2.35 5.95
CA VAL A 534 13.70 -3.18 5.22
C VAL A 534 14.17 -2.45 3.96
N TYR A 535 13.22 -1.95 3.16
CA TYR A 535 13.57 -1.23 1.93
C TYR A 535 14.43 0.00 2.20
N LEU A 536 14.09 0.80 3.21
CA LEU A 536 14.84 2.01 3.55
C LEU A 536 16.28 1.71 3.94
N VAL A 537 16.49 0.68 4.76
CA VAL A 537 17.84 0.29 5.24
C VAL A 537 18.73 -0.21 4.10
N PHE A 538 18.16 -0.86 3.08
CA PHE A 538 18.95 -1.34 1.94
C PHE A 538 19.11 -0.27 0.87
N ILE A 539 18.05 0.46 0.51
CA ILE A 539 18.03 1.40 -0.61
C ILE A 539 18.87 2.64 -0.32
N LEU A 540 18.78 3.19 0.89
CA LEU A 540 19.48 4.41 1.23
C LEU A 540 21.01 4.27 1.09
N PRO A 541 21.70 3.25 1.67
CA PRO A 541 23.13 3.07 1.46
C PRO A 541 23.49 2.78 -0.01
N ILE A 542 22.65 2.02 -0.73
CA ILE A 542 22.89 1.69 -2.14
C ILE A 542 22.85 2.95 -3.00
N ILE A 543 21.86 3.83 -2.82
CA ILE A 543 21.75 5.10 -3.55
C ILE A 543 23.00 5.95 -3.34
N PHE A 544 23.45 6.11 -2.10
CA PHE A 544 24.65 6.88 -1.80
C PHE A 544 25.93 6.21 -2.32
N ALA A 545 26.04 4.88 -2.18
CA ALA A 545 27.18 4.15 -2.72
C ALA A 545 27.31 4.33 -4.24
N ILE A 546 26.20 4.17 -4.99
CA ILE A 546 26.19 4.38 -6.45
C ILE A 546 26.60 5.82 -6.79
N PHE A 547 26.02 6.80 -6.11
CA PHE A 547 26.31 8.23 -6.34
C PHE A 547 27.81 8.53 -6.17
N TYR A 548 28.42 8.11 -5.06
CA TYR A 548 29.84 8.39 -4.80
C TYR A 548 30.79 7.55 -5.65
N ILE A 549 30.44 6.30 -5.96
CA ILE A 549 31.23 5.45 -6.86
C ILE A 549 31.27 6.07 -8.27
N VAL A 550 30.12 6.42 -8.82
CA VAL A 550 30.06 6.99 -10.17
C VAL A 550 30.76 8.35 -10.24
N ARG A 551 30.58 9.18 -9.22
CA ARG A 551 31.28 10.46 -9.09
C ARG A 551 32.78 10.31 -8.98
N GLY A 552 33.28 9.24 -8.34
CA GLY A 552 34.71 9.01 -8.14
C GLY A 552 35.43 8.31 -9.31
N ILE A 553 34.66 7.65 -10.20
CA ILE A 553 35.20 6.96 -11.40
C ILE A 553 35.35 7.92 -12.58
N LEU A 554 34.45 8.84 -12.76
CA LEU A 554 34.43 9.85 -13.82
C LEU A 554 35.12 11.12 -13.35
#